data_baa397a876e9407e224e9f0cb4404da4
#
_entry.id   baa397a876e9407e224e9f0cb4404da4
#
_cell.length_a   1.000
_cell.length_b   1.000
_cell.length_c   1.000
_cell.angle_alpha   90.00
_cell.angle_beta   90.00
_cell.angle_gamma   90.00
#
_symmetry.space_group_name_H-M   'P 1'
#
loop_
_entity.id
_entity.type
_entity.pdbx_description
1 polymer ?
#
loop_
_entity_poly.entity_id
_entity_poly.type
_entity_poly.pdbx_seq_one_letter_code
_entity_poly.pdbx_strand_id
1 'polypeptide(L)'
;LLTNGGGAPVRDTVAAFLEAGYSVNLEKVYAQGYGVPQRRKRVLIVGNRLGHDFLFPEPVTRFSGSIFRKGEVTFAIAVGDLPPAATEAGATLEFRGPPRNELQAYLRGDVRTVTDHYAVAL
;
A
#
# COMPACT_ATOMS: atom_id res chain seq x y z
N LEU A 1 6.68 15.88 -2.30
CA LEU A 1 7.20 16.62 -1.14
C LEU A 1 8.73 16.78 -1.19
N LEU A 2 9.51 15.72 -1.42
CA LEU A 2 10.98 15.81 -1.48
C LEU A 2 11.50 16.63 -2.68
N THR A 3 10.75 16.67 -3.76
CA THR A 3 11.13 17.37 -5.01
C THR A 3 10.47 18.74 -5.17
N ASN A 4 9.40 19.00 -4.43
CA ASN A 4 8.70 20.27 -4.51
C ASN A 4 9.46 21.34 -3.68
N GLY A 5 9.80 22.47 -4.28
CA GLY A 5 10.56 23.52 -3.61
C GLY A 5 11.96 23.10 -3.12
N GLY A 6 12.64 22.18 -3.83
CA GLY A 6 13.96 21.69 -3.40
C GLY A 6 13.98 20.97 -2.05
N GLY A 7 12.83 20.43 -1.61
CA GLY A 7 12.68 19.74 -0.33
C GLY A 7 12.51 20.66 0.88
N ALA A 8 12.31 21.96 0.67
CA ALA A 8 12.14 22.93 1.76
C ALA A 8 11.03 22.52 2.75
N PRO A 9 9.82 22.08 2.33
CA PRO A 9 8.78 21.71 3.29
C PRO A 9 9.16 20.57 4.23
N VAL A 10 9.99 19.64 3.75
CA VAL A 10 10.48 18.52 4.60
C VAL A 10 11.51 19.03 5.60
N ARG A 11 12.45 19.87 5.15
CA ARG A 11 13.46 20.47 6.03
C ARG A 11 12.83 21.33 7.13
N ASP A 12 11.86 22.18 6.75
CA ASP A 12 11.17 23.06 7.69
C ASP A 12 10.38 22.24 8.73
N THR A 13 9.71 21.17 8.30
CA THR A 13 9.02 20.25 9.20
C THR A 13 10.01 19.58 10.17
N VAL A 14 11.13 19.05 9.67
CA VAL A 14 12.15 18.43 10.53
C VAL A 14 12.73 19.43 11.51
N ALA A 15 13.05 20.66 11.06
CA ALA A 15 13.57 21.72 11.93
C ALA A 15 12.59 22.04 13.06
N ALA A 16 11.30 22.21 12.74
CA ALA A 16 10.28 22.50 13.75
C ALA A 16 10.15 21.36 14.80
N PHE A 17 10.24 20.10 14.38
CA PHE A 17 10.26 18.98 15.32
C PHE A 17 11.49 18.99 16.23
N LEU A 18 12.69 19.27 15.67
CA LEU A 18 13.93 19.36 16.44
C LEU A 18 13.88 20.52 17.44
N GLU A 19 13.41 21.70 17.05
CA GLU A 19 13.21 22.85 17.91
C GLU A 19 12.23 22.56 19.05
N ALA A 20 11.20 21.75 18.77
CA ALA A 20 10.25 21.30 19.79
C ALA A 20 10.78 20.16 20.70
N GLY A 21 12.06 19.77 20.54
CA GLY A 21 12.72 18.78 21.39
C GLY A 21 12.42 17.33 21.03
N TYR A 22 12.05 17.05 19.77
CA TYR A 22 11.88 15.68 19.27
C TYR A 22 13.17 15.16 18.65
N SER A 23 13.47 13.89 18.85
CA SER A 23 14.34 13.12 17.97
C SER A 23 13.58 12.77 16.71
N VAL A 24 14.17 12.94 15.53
CA VAL A 24 13.44 12.80 14.25
C VAL A 24 14.14 11.79 13.37
N ASN A 25 13.37 10.79 12.91
CA ASN A 25 13.80 9.84 11.91
C ASN A 25 12.96 10.05 10.63
N LEU A 26 13.62 10.04 9.48
CA LEU A 26 12.99 10.26 8.17
C LEU A 26 13.30 9.08 7.26
N GLU A 27 12.28 8.52 6.63
CA GLU A 27 12.43 7.42 5.68
C GLU A 27 11.56 7.63 4.43
N LYS A 28 12.10 7.24 3.30
CA LYS A 28 11.35 7.19 2.05
C LYS A 28 10.88 5.76 1.80
N VAL A 29 9.61 5.52 2.02
CA VAL A 29 9.00 4.20 1.88
C VAL A 29 8.24 4.05 0.56
N TYR A 30 8.21 2.82 0.08
CA TYR A 30 7.48 2.41 -1.11
C TYR A 30 6.42 1.40 -0.69
N ALA A 31 5.14 1.70 -0.89
CA ALA A 31 4.05 0.86 -0.43
C ALA A 31 4.12 -0.58 -0.93
N GLN A 32 4.59 -0.78 -2.17
CA GLN A 32 4.77 -2.11 -2.74
C GLN A 32 5.81 -2.96 -1.98
N GLY A 33 6.77 -2.35 -1.32
CA GLY A 33 7.73 -3.06 -0.49
C GLY A 33 7.11 -3.66 0.78
N TYR A 34 5.91 -3.25 1.12
CA TYR A 34 5.13 -3.71 2.29
C TYR A 34 3.89 -4.52 1.90
N GLY A 35 3.89 -5.09 0.71
CA GLY A 35 2.80 -5.96 0.23
C GLY A 35 1.57 -5.22 -0.31
N VAL A 36 1.62 -3.89 -0.44
CA VAL A 36 0.52 -3.11 -1.02
C VAL A 36 0.63 -3.12 -2.56
N PRO A 37 -0.41 -3.53 -3.31
CA PRO A 37 -0.37 -3.62 -4.77
C PRO A 37 -0.49 -2.25 -5.44
N GLN A 38 0.32 -1.30 -5.00
CA GLN A 38 0.31 0.07 -5.49
C GLN A 38 1.73 0.66 -5.50
N ARG A 39 2.14 1.25 -6.62
CA ARG A 39 3.36 2.05 -6.70
C ARG A 39 3.16 3.41 -6.03
N ARG A 40 3.38 3.46 -4.72
CA ARG A 40 3.17 4.66 -3.93
C ARG A 40 4.39 4.97 -3.08
N LYS A 41 5.09 6.04 -3.43
CA LYS A 41 6.15 6.61 -2.60
C LYS A 41 5.56 7.47 -1.50
N ARG A 42 6.09 7.35 -0.30
CA ARG A 42 5.79 8.23 0.83
C ARG A 42 7.06 8.60 1.56
N VAL A 43 7.08 9.80 2.10
CA VAL A 43 8.06 10.20 3.09
C VAL A 43 7.36 10.13 4.44
N LEU A 44 7.91 9.34 5.32
CA LEU A 44 7.47 9.24 6.71
C LEU A 44 8.46 10.01 7.58
N ILE A 45 7.94 10.86 8.45
CA ILE A 45 8.69 11.59 9.44
C ILE A 45 8.14 11.14 10.79
N VAL A 46 8.98 10.52 11.60
CA VAL A 46 8.60 10.04 12.93
C VAL A 46 9.41 10.81 13.96
N GLY A 47 8.71 11.56 14.82
CA GLY A 47 9.31 12.29 15.92
C GLY A 47 8.92 11.64 17.26
N ASN A 48 9.88 11.51 18.17
CA ASN A 48 9.62 11.08 19.54
C ASN A 48 10.44 11.91 20.55
N ARG A 49 9.98 11.96 21.80
CA ARG A 49 10.66 12.62 22.91
C ARG A 49 11.36 11.65 23.87
N LEU A 50 11.48 10.39 23.44
CA LEU A 50 12.09 9.34 24.27
C LEU A 50 13.61 9.28 24.11
N GLY A 51 14.17 10.05 23.18
CA GLY A 51 15.61 10.06 22.90
C GLY A 51 16.12 8.80 22.18
N HIS A 52 15.22 8.03 21.61
CA HIS A 52 15.56 6.82 20.87
C HIS A 52 15.39 7.04 19.36
N ASP A 53 16.24 6.36 18.58
CA ASP A 53 16.01 6.26 17.14
C ASP A 53 14.84 5.35 16.85
N PHE A 54 13.95 5.81 15.96
CA PHE A 54 12.89 4.98 15.43
C PHE A 54 13.42 4.17 14.25
N LEU A 55 13.37 2.86 14.37
CA LEU A 55 13.75 1.96 13.29
C LEU A 55 12.51 1.66 12.44
N PHE A 56 12.55 2.07 11.18
CA PHE A 56 11.53 1.70 10.23
C PHE A 56 11.60 0.19 9.94
N PRO A 57 10.46 -0.50 9.87
CA PRO A 57 10.46 -1.92 9.54
C PRO A 57 11.04 -2.15 8.14
N GLU A 58 11.81 -3.21 7.99
CA GLU A 58 12.33 -3.61 6.69
C GLU A 58 11.20 -3.93 5.71
N PRO A 59 11.34 -3.58 4.43
CA PRO A 59 10.38 -3.93 3.42
C PRO A 59 10.12 -5.44 3.36
N VAL A 60 8.89 -5.85 3.54
CA VAL A 60 8.48 -7.25 3.50
C VAL A 60 8.23 -7.67 2.06
N THR A 61 9.29 -7.90 1.30
CA THR A 61 9.17 -8.47 -0.05
C THR A 61 8.91 -9.98 -0.04
N ARG A 62 8.84 -10.58 1.15
CA ARG A 62 8.74 -12.04 1.34
C ARG A 62 7.59 -12.38 2.29
N PHE A 63 6.46 -12.76 1.75
CA PHE A 63 5.54 -13.62 2.47
C PHE A 63 6.03 -15.06 2.31
N SER A 64 6.21 -15.78 3.44
CA SER A 64 6.65 -17.17 3.39
C SER A 64 5.56 -18.04 2.75
N GLY A 65 5.91 -18.69 1.68
CA GLY A 65 5.02 -19.65 1.00
C GLY A 65 4.32 -19.10 -0.24
N SER A 66 4.41 -17.81 -0.58
CA SER A 66 3.51 -17.21 -1.52
C SER A 66 4.13 -16.55 -2.73
N ILE A 67 3.25 -16.07 -3.57
CA ILE A 67 3.43 -15.18 -4.70
C ILE A 67 4.34 -13.97 -4.43
N PHE A 68 4.53 -13.60 -3.17
CA PHE A 68 5.38 -12.48 -2.75
C PHE A 68 6.88 -12.85 -2.64
N ARG A 69 7.26 -14.06 -3.03
CA ARG A 69 8.65 -14.55 -2.88
C ARG A 69 9.71 -13.79 -3.67
N LYS A 70 9.35 -13.11 -4.75
CA LYS A 70 10.33 -12.53 -5.68
C LYS A 70 9.94 -11.22 -6.33
N GLY A 71 9.01 -10.44 -5.82
CA GLY A 71 8.67 -9.20 -6.50
C GLY A 71 7.62 -8.34 -5.81
N GLU A 72 7.46 -7.16 -6.34
CA GLU A 72 6.42 -6.26 -5.95
C GLU A 72 5.04 -6.86 -6.29
N VAL A 73 4.10 -6.75 -5.37
CA VAL A 73 2.72 -7.12 -5.63
C VAL A 73 2.12 -6.10 -6.58
N THR A 74 1.72 -6.54 -7.75
CA THR A 74 1.06 -5.66 -8.72
C THR A 74 -0.45 -5.63 -8.52
N PHE A 75 -1.08 -4.56 -9.01
CA PHE A 75 -2.54 -4.47 -9.03
C PHE A 75 -3.17 -5.66 -9.77
N ALA A 76 -2.61 -6.05 -10.92
CA ALA A 76 -3.10 -7.19 -11.68
C ALA A 76 -3.06 -8.52 -10.89
N ILE A 77 -2.03 -8.70 -10.05
CA ILE A 77 -1.95 -9.87 -9.16
C ILE A 77 -3.06 -9.82 -8.12
N ALA A 78 -3.34 -8.65 -7.55
CA ALA A 78 -4.35 -8.51 -6.49
C ALA A 78 -5.78 -8.73 -6.98
N VAL A 79 -6.13 -8.20 -8.17
CA VAL A 79 -7.51 -8.15 -8.67
C VAL A 79 -7.76 -9.02 -9.90
N GLY A 80 -6.78 -9.80 -10.34
CA GLY A 80 -6.86 -10.57 -11.59
C GLY A 80 -7.89 -11.72 -11.58
N ASP A 81 -8.54 -11.97 -10.47
CA ASP A 81 -9.63 -12.96 -10.33
C ASP A 81 -11.03 -12.31 -10.31
N LEU A 82 -11.11 -10.98 -10.33
CA LEU A 82 -12.39 -10.30 -10.43
C LEU A 82 -13.09 -10.63 -11.76
N PRO A 83 -14.42 -10.79 -11.75
CA PRO A 83 -15.18 -10.90 -12.99
C PRO A 83 -15.10 -9.60 -13.81
N PRO A 84 -15.48 -9.59 -15.08
CA PRO A 84 -15.66 -8.35 -15.81
C PRO A 84 -16.58 -7.40 -15.07
N ALA A 85 -16.25 -6.11 -15.09
CA ALA A 85 -17.07 -5.10 -14.43
C ALA A 85 -18.50 -5.08 -15.01
N ALA A 86 -19.49 -4.90 -14.14
CA ALA A 86 -20.87 -4.67 -14.57
C ALA A 86 -21.02 -3.30 -15.24
N THR A 87 -22.10 -3.12 -15.97
CA THR A 87 -22.47 -1.83 -16.58
C THR A 87 -23.29 -0.96 -15.62
N GLU A 88 -23.81 -1.54 -14.54
CA GLU A 88 -24.71 -0.88 -13.60
C GLU A 88 -24.14 -0.91 -12.18
N ALA A 89 -24.35 0.18 -11.45
CA ALA A 89 -24.01 0.27 -10.04
C ALA A 89 -24.89 -0.67 -9.21
N GLY A 90 -24.35 -1.22 -8.13
CA GLY A 90 -25.07 -2.13 -7.22
C GLY A 90 -25.22 -3.56 -7.74
N ALA A 91 -24.71 -3.88 -8.92
CA ALA A 91 -24.73 -5.24 -9.44
C ALA A 91 -23.90 -6.18 -8.54
N THR A 92 -24.43 -7.38 -8.30
CA THR A 92 -23.72 -8.46 -7.62
C THR A 92 -23.22 -9.44 -8.65
N LEU A 93 -21.91 -9.66 -8.70
CA LEU A 93 -21.25 -10.53 -9.67
C LEU A 93 -20.64 -11.73 -8.95
N GLU A 94 -20.70 -12.90 -9.56
CA GLU A 94 -20.03 -14.10 -9.05
C GLU A 94 -18.58 -14.16 -9.55
N PHE A 95 -17.69 -14.60 -8.69
CA PHE A 95 -16.33 -14.94 -9.10
C PHE A 95 -16.34 -16.16 -10.02
N ARG A 96 -15.55 -16.12 -11.10
CA ARG A 96 -15.51 -17.20 -12.11
C ARG A 96 -14.76 -18.45 -11.71
N GLY A 97 -14.21 -18.49 -10.49
CA GLY A 97 -13.45 -19.63 -10.02
C GLY A 97 -12.75 -19.35 -8.68
N PRO A 98 -11.91 -20.26 -8.21
CA PRO A 98 -11.15 -20.07 -6.97
C PRO A 98 -10.12 -18.93 -7.15
N PRO A 99 -9.66 -18.35 -6.03
CA PRO A 99 -8.54 -17.40 -6.07
C PRO A 99 -7.29 -18.07 -6.66
N ARG A 100 -6.53 -17.34 -7.46
CA ARG A 100 -5.36 -17.84 -8.18
C ARG A 100 -4.07 -17.73 -7.36
N ASN A 101 -4.13 -17.06 -6.23
CA ASN A 101 -2.99 -16.85 -5.35
C ASN A 101 -3.47 -16.50 -3.93
N GLU A 102 -2.55 -16.55 -2.96
CA GLU A 102 -2.85 -16.31 -1.55
C GLU A 102 -3.36 -14.88 -1.26
N LEU A 103 -2.88 -13.88 -1.99
CA LEU A 103 -3.38 -12.51 -1.81
C LEU A 103 -4.84 -12.41 -2.21
N GLN A 104 -5.22 -12.98 -3.36
CA GLN A 104 -6.62 -13.02 -3.78
C GLN A 104 -7.47 -13.80 -2.78
N ALA A 105 -6.96 -14.93 -2.27
CA ALA A 105 -7.64 -15.69 -1.23
C ALA A 105 -7.84 -14.85 0.04
N TYR A 106 -6.81 -14.14 0.47
CA TYR A 106 -6.88 -13.24 1.62
C TYR A 106 -7.85 -12.08 1.41
N LEU A 107 -7.78 -11.40 0.26
CA LEU A 107 -8.64 -10.26 -0.06
C LEU A 107 -10.11 -10.65 -0.24
N ARG A 108 -10.34 -11.83 -0.79
CA ARG A 108 -11.68 -12.37 -1.02
C ARG A 108 -12.32 -12.93 0.25
N GLY A 109 -11.52 -13.51 1.16
CA GLY A 109 -12.04 -14.28 2.28
C GLY A 109 -12.95 -15.42 1.80
N ASP A 110 -14.07 -15.63 2.48
CA ASP A 110 -15.03 -16.71 2.17
C ASP A 110 -16.16 -16.28 1.21
N VAL A 111 -16.11 -15.06 0.67
CA VAL A 111 -17.17 -14.55 -0.20
C VAL A 111 -17.07 -15.13 -1.61
N ARG A 112 -18.24 -15.39 -2.21
CA ARG A 112 -18.37 -15.89 -3.58
C ARG A 112 -18.78 -14.85 -4.60
N THR A 113 -19.15 -13.67 -4.11
CA THR A 113 -19.65 -12.57 -4.93
C THR A 113 -18.92 -11.28 -4.61
N VAL A 114 -18.88 -10.38 -5.56
CA VAL A 114 -18.40 -9.00 -5.41
C VAL A 114 -19.53 -8.04 -5.81
N THR A 115 -19.70 -7.01 -5.00
CA THR A 115 -20.67 -5.92 -5.26
C THR A 115 -19.94 -4.65 -5.66
N ASP A 116 -20.64 -3.73 -6.31
CA ASP A 116 -20.12 -2.43 -6.74
C ASP A 116 -18.87 -2.49 -7.65
N HIS A 117 -18.67 -3.62 -8.32
CA HIS A 117 -17.64 -3.77 -9.34
C HIS A 117 -18.24 -3.42 -10.71
N TYR A 118 -18.26 -2.15 -11.05
CA TYR A 118 -18.86 -1.66 -12.30
C TYR A 118 -17.95 -0.63 -12.99
N ALA A 119 -18.12 -0.48 -14.30
CA ALA A 119 -17.44 0.52 -15.10
C ALA A 119 -18.43 1.62 -15.49
N VAL A 120 -18.05 2.86 -15.24
CA VAL A 120 -18.79 4.03 -15.75
C VAL A 120 -18.19 4.39 -17.11
N ALA A 121 -19.04 4.50 -18.12
CA ALA A 121 -18.61 5.10 -19.38
C ALA A 121 -18.30 6.58 -19.16
N LEU A 122 -17.06 6.97 -19.48
CA LEU A 122 -16.61 8.36 -19.44
C LEU A 122 -16.97 9.06 -20.73
#